data_e78a3daf0ecf0612afaea09511927711
#
_entry.id   e78a3daf0ecf0612afaea09511927711
#
_cell.length_a   1.000
_cell.length_b   1.000
_cell.length_c   1.000
_cell.angle_alpha   90.00
_cell.angle_beta   90.00
_cell.angle_gamma   90.00
#
_symmetry.space_group_name_H-M   'P 1'
#
loop_
_entity.id
_entity.type
_entity.pdbx_description
1 polymer ?
#
loop_
_entity_poly.entity_id
_entity_poly.type
_entity_poly.pdbx_seq_one_letter_code
_entity_poly.pdbx_strand_id
1 'polypeptide(L)'
;MLQLSYLGIAFAAVFYLVFGITVRLMAISNNTRNKLRLGILITSFSLVAVFSLFAGLLNLNGGRLLLGVLFFLLSFGAFFVLAAIFVELHHIKTKVKMRRFMVLFDIVDKFITEGKTQDEILSYLVEIQKLTLKEARDFLDFITDPQNHQFLADVNEKIHEAQFLKSMTK
;
A
#
# COMPACT_ATOMS: atom_id res chain seq x y z
N MET A 1 27.58 15.50 -19.26
CA MET A 1 26.65 15.38 -18.13
C MET A 1 25.22 15.78 -18.52
N LEU A 2 24.96 16.98 -19.09
CA LEU A 2 23.61 17.43 -19.49
C LEU A 2 22.92 16.48 -20.49
N GLN A 3 23.63 16.02 -21.53
CA GLN A 3 23.12 15.06 -22.51
C GLN A 3 22.71 13.73 -21.83
N LEU A 4 23.45 13.30 -20.83
CA LEU A 4 23.18 12.06 -20.10
C LEU A 4 21.88 12.16 -19.27
N SER A 5 21.59 13.34 -18.72
CA SER A 5 20.34 13.61 -18.00
C SER A 5 19.13 13.58 -18.94
N TYR A 6 19.25 14.16 -20.15
CA TYR A 6 18.18 14.11 -21.14
C TYR A 6 17.95 12.70 -21.67
N LEU A 7 19.03 11.94 -21.91
CA LEU A 7 18.96 10.52 -22.28
C LEU A 7 18.27 9.69 -21.18
N GLY A 8 18.56 9.98 -19.92
CA GLY A 8 17.92 9.30 -18.79
C GLY A 8 16.40 9.54 -18.71
N ILE A 9 15.96 10.78 -18.98
CA ILE A 9 14.52 11.09 -19.03
C ILE A 9 13.85 10.38 -20.21
N ALA A 10 14.47 10.42 -21.40
CA ALA A 10 13.96 9.72 -22.58
C ALA A 10 13.91 8.21 -22.36
N PHE A 11 14.95 7.64 -21.76
CA PHE A 11 14.98 6.23 -21.37
C PHE A 11 13.85 5.86 -20.42
N ALA A 12 13.58 6.67 -19.40
CA ALA A 12 12.49 6.44 -18.46
C ALA A 12 11.12 6.41 -19.16
N ALA A 13 10.90 7.30 -20.13
CA ALA A 13 9.67 7.32 -20.92
C ALA A 13 9.54 6.08 -21.82
N VAL A 14 10.60 5.70 -22.52
CA VAL A 14 10.64 4.49 -23.36
C VAL A 14 10.46 3.23 -22.51
N PHE A 15 11.13 3.17 -21.37
CA PHE A 15 10.99 2.08 -20.41
C PHE A 15 9.52 1.91 -19.97
N TYR A 16 8.87 2.99 -19.57
CA TYR A 16 7.46 2.96 -19.19
C TYR A 16 6.55 2.43 -20.30
N LEU A 17 6.73 2.92 -21.52
CA LEU A 17 5.91 2.52 -22.67
C LEU A 17 6.14 1.05 -23.03
N VAL A 18 7.41 0.65 -23.21
CA VAL A 18 7.75 -0.73 -23.63
C VAL A 18 7.31 -1.74 -22.59
N PHE A 19 7.72 -1.56 -21.35
CA PHE A 19 7.35 -2.50 -20.28
C PHE A 19 5.85 -2.43 -19.93
N GLY A 20 5.24 -1.26 -20.00
CA GLY A 20 3.80 -1.09 -19.79
C GLY A 20 2.97 -1.85 -20.83
N ILE A 21 3.37 -1.82 -22.10
CA ILE A 21 2.73 -2.59 -23.18
C ILE A 21 3.01 -4.09 -23.00
N THR A 22 4.26 -4.47 -22.74
CA THR A 22 4.65 -5.87 -22.54
C THR A 22 3.83 -6.53 -21.44
N VAL A 23 3.68 -5.88 -20.28
CA VAL A 23 2.89 -6.42 -19.15
C VAL A 23 1.40 -6.55 -19.49
N ARG A 24 0.87 -5.71 -20.39
CA ARG A 24 -0.52 -5.85 -20.87
C ARG A 24 -0.71 -7.09 -21.74
N LEU A 25 0.29 -7.44 -22.55
CA LEU A 25 0.24 -8.57 -23.48
C LEU A 25 0.57 -9.91 -22.81
N MET A 26 1.22 -9.89 -21.65
CA MET A 26 1.55 -11.12 -20.91
C MET A 26 0.30 -11.83 -20.35
N ALA A 27 0.25 -13.15 -20.55
CA ALA A 27 -0.79 -14.03 -19.98
C ALA A 27 -0.49 -14.37 -18.50
N ILE A 28 -0.54 -13.36 -17.64
CA ILE A 28 -0.27 -13.49 -16.20
C ILE A 28 -1.52 -13.16 -15.37
N SER A 29 -1.55 -13.62 -14.10
CA SER A 29 -2.65 -13.33 -13.19
C SER A 29 -2.82 -11.81 -12.98
N ASN A 30 -4.06 -11.36 -12.77
CA ASN A 30 -4.36 -9.95 -12.57
C ASN A 30 -3.58 -9.34 -11.38
N ASN A 31 -3.36 -10.11 -10.31
CA ASN A 31 -2.60 -9.66 -9.15
C ASN A 31 -1.13 -9.41 -9.50
N THR A 32 -0.49 -10.33 -10.21
CA THR A 32 0.90 -10.19 -10.67
C THR A 32 1.03 -9.04 -11.66
N ARG A 33 0.08 -8.90 -12.58
CA ARG A 33 0.03 -7.81 -13.55
C ARG A 33 -0.03 -6.44 -12.87
N ASN A 34 -0.87 -6.29 -11.86
CA ASN A 34 -0.99 -5.03 -11.11
C ASN A 34 0.29 -4.70 -10.32
N LYS A 35 0.94 -5.70 -9.71
CA LYS A 35 2.23 -5.50 -9.03
C LYS A 35 3.33 -5.08 -10.00
N LEU A 36 3.41 -5.70 -11.17
CA LEU A 36 4.40 -5.34 -12.20
C LEU A 36 4.15 -3.94 -12.75
N ARG A 37 2.90 -3.58 -13.06
CA ARG A 37 2.55 -2.21 -13.50
C ARG A 37 2.95 -1.16 -12.47
N LEU A 38 2.66 -1.42 -11.20
CA LEU A 38 3.04 -0.53 -10.11
C LEU A 38 4.56 -0.38 -10.01
N GLY A 39 5.30 -1.49 -10.11
CA GLY A 39 6.77 -1.47 -10.10
C GLY A 39 7.34 -0.65 -11.26
N ILE A 40 6.84 -0.87 -12.49
CA ILE A 40 7.25 -0.11 -13.68
C ILE A 40 6.97 1.39 -13.49
N LEU A 41 5.80 1.74 -12.98
CA LEU A 41 5.39 3.12 -12.74
C LEU A 41 6.29 3.79 -11.71
N ILE A 42 6.53 3.16 -10.57
CA ILE A 42 7.44 3.69 -9.54
C ILE A 42 8.85 3.88 -10.10
N THR A 43 9.40 2.88 -10.79
CA THR A 43 10.75 2.96 -11.38
C THR A 43 10.84 4.08 -12.39
N SER A 44 9.87 4.20 -13.30
CA SER A 44 9.88 5.24 -14.33
C SER A 44 9.80 6.65 -13.74
N PHE A 45 8.89 6.89 -12.80
CA PHE A 45 8.78 8.19 -12.14
C PHE A 45 9.99 8.52 -11.28
N SER A 46 10.63 7.54 -10.63
CA SER A 46 11.88 7.74 -9.91
C SER A 46 13.02 8.17 -10.84
N LEU A 47 13.15 7.53 -12.00
CA LEU A 47 14.14 7.90 -13.00
C LEU A 47 13.87 9.31 -13.54
N VAL A 48 12.62 9.64 -13.88
CA VAL A 48 12.24 10.99 -14.32
C VAL A 48 12.59 12.03 -13.25
N ALA A 49 12.23 11.78 -11.98
CA ALA A 49 12.50 12.70 -10.90
C ALA A 49 14.00 12.99 -10.75
N VAL A 50 14.82 11.94 -10.69
CA VAL A 50 16.27 12.07 -10.51
C VAL A 50 16.94 12.76 -11.72
N PHE A 51 16.67 12.28 -12.93
CA PHE A 51 17.32 12.86 -14.13
C PHE A 51 16.84 14.27 -14.43
N SER A 52 15.58 14.61 -14.13
CA SER A 52 15.07 15.97 -14.26
C SER A 52 15.71 16.91 -13.23
N LEU A 53 15.94 16.45 -11.99
CA LEU A 53 16.64 17.22 -10.97
C LEU A 53 18.06 17.58 -11.43
N PHE A 54 18.81 16.58 -11.94
CA PHE A 54 20.15 16.80 -12.48
C PHE A 54 20.14 17.72 -13.71
N ALA A 55 19.18 17.52 -14.63
CA ALA A 55 19.03 18.40 -15.79
C ALA A 55 18.72 19.84 -15.36
N GLY A 56 17.88 20.04 -14.35
CA GLY A 56 17.56 21.35 -13.78
C GLY A 56 18.79 22.05 -13.25
N LEU A 57 19.56 21.38 -12.38
CA LEU A 57 20.80 21.91 -11.79
C LEU A 57 21.82 22.29 -12.88
N LEU A 58 22.04 21.41 -13.85
CA LEU A 58 23.03 21.64 -14.94
C LEU A 58 22.62 22.78 -15.86
N ASN A 59 21.31 22.95 -16.15
CA ASN A 59 20.83 24.08 -16.93
C ASN A 59 20.95 25.41 -16.18
N LEU A 60 20.66 25.45 -14.88
CA LEU A 60 20.85 26.65 -14.07
C LEU A 60 22.33 27.06 -14.03
N ASN A 61 23.24 26.13 -13.78
CA ASN A 61 24.67 26.39 -13.80
C ASN A 61 25.20 26.84 -15.16
N GLY A 62 24.51 26.41 -16.23
CA GLY A 62 24.81 26.84 -17.61
C GLY A 62 24.12 28.15 -18.04
N GLY A 63 23.50 28.90 -17.12
CA GLY A 63 22.81 30.16 -17.39
C GLY A 63 21.47 30.02 -18.13
N ARG A 64 20.95 28.81 -18.29
CA ARG A 64 19.66 28.53 -18.97
C ARG A 64 18.53 28.46 -17.96
N LEU A 65 18.19 29.60 -17.36
CA LEU A 65 17.30 29.71 -16.21
C LEU A 65 15.90 29.10 -16.50
N LEU A 66 15.31 29.41 -17.64
CA LEU A 66 13.97 28.92 -18.01
C LEU A 66 13.93 27.38 -18.12
N LEU A 67 14.92 26.77 -18.77
CA LEU A 67 15.04 25.32 -18.87
C LEU A 67 15.32 24.68 -17.50
N GLY A 68 16.15 25.31 -16.69
CA GLY A 68 16.40 24.85 -15.31
C GLY A 68 15.12 24.77 -14.48
N VAL A 69 14.31 25.83 -14.51
CA VAL A 69 13.02 25.88 -13.79
C VAL A 69 12.05 24.83 -14.31
N LEU A 70 11.94 24.66 -15.63
CA LEU A 70 11.06 23.64 -16.21
C LEU A 70 11.42 22.22 -15.74
N PHE A 71 12.73 21.88 -15.71
CA PHE A 71 13.15 20.57 -15.24
C PHE A 71 12.96 20.39 -13.73
N PHE A 72 13.09 21.46 -12.93
CA PHE A 72 12.71 21.39 -11.52
C PHE A 72 11.23 21.12 -11.33
N LEU A 73 10.35 21.83 -12.07
CA LEU A 73 8.91 21.58 -12.01
C LEU A 73 8.57 20.14 -12.42
N LEU A 74 9.23 19.59 -13.45
CA LEU A 74 9.06 18.20 -13.87
C LEU A 74 9.51 17.23 -12.76
N SER A 75 10.64 17.49 -12.11
CA SER A 75 11.14 16.69 -10.99
C SER A 75 10.18 16.71 -9.80
N PHE A 76 9.74 17.90 -9.39
CA PHE A 76 8.75 18.04 -8.31
C PHE A 76 7.43 17.33 -8.63
N GLY A 77 6.93 17.47 -9.86
CA GLY A 77 5.74 16.75 -10.30
C GLY A 77 5.89 15.23 -10.21
N ALA A 78 7.04 14.70 -10.63
CA ALA A 78 7.34 13.27 -10.53
C ALA A 78 7.44 12.80 -9.06
N PHE A 79 8.08 13.58 -8.18
CA PHE A 79 8.11 13.28 -6.74
C PHE A 79 6.73 13.31 -6.10
N PHE A 80 5.89 14.29 -6.49
CA PHE A 80 4.53 14.38 -5.98
C PHE A 80 3.68 13.16 -6.37
N VAL A 81 3.81 12.68 -7.61
CA VAL A 81 3.14 11.45 -8.06
C VAL A 81 3.63 10.24 -7.27
N LEU A 82 4.94 10.12 -7.04
CA LEU A 82 5.50 9.04 -6.22
C LEU A 82 4.95 9.09 -4.78
N ALA A 83 4.94 10.26 -4.16
CA ALA A 83 4.37 10.43 -2.82
C ALA A 83 2.90 10.01 -2.76
N ALA A 84 2.09 10.42 -3.74
CA ALA A 84 0.68 10.02 -3.83
C ALA A 84 0.52 8.49 -3.95
N ILE A 85 1.35 7.83 -4.76
CA ILE A 85 1.36 6.37 -4.89
C ILE A 85 1.70 5.70 -3.54
N PHE A 86 2.73 6.19 -2.83
CA PHE A 86 3.11 5.63 -1.53
C PHE A 86 2.02 5.81 -0.47
N VAL A 87 1.38 6.97 -0.43
CA VAL A 87 0.24 7.24 0.46
C VAL A 87 -0.91 6.27 0.16
N GLU A 88 -1.28 6.10 -1.11
CA GLU A 88 -2.35 5.18 -1.50
C GLU A 88 -2.02 3.72 -1.14
N LEU A 89 -0.78 3.28 -1.38
CA LEU A 89 -0.33 1.95 -0.99
C LEU A 89 -0.38 1.74 0.53
N HIS A 90 -0.01 2.76 1.31
CA HIS A 90 -0.10 2.72 2.76
C HIS A 90 -1.56 2.59 3.22
N HIS A 91 -2.46 3.40 2.65
CA HIS A 91 -3.90 3.33 2.95
C HIS A 91 -4.51 1.96 2.62
N ILE A 92 -4.16 1.38 1.45
CA ILE A 92 -4.64 0.04 1.07
C ILE A 92 -4.15 -1.01 2.08
N LYS A 93 -2.86 -0.98 2.45
CA LYS A 93 -2.31 -1.91 3.44
C LYS A 93 -2.99 -1.78 4.80
N THR A 94 -3.26 -0.56 5.24
CA THR A 94 -3.91 -0.29 6.53
C THR A 94 -5.35 -0.78 6.52
N LYS A 95 -6.13 -0.50 5.45
CA LYS A 95 -7.50 -1.01 5.28
C LYS A 95 -7.56 -2.54 5.29
N VAL A 96 -6.63 -3.22 4.61
CA VAL A 96 -6.57 -4.69 4.58
C VAL A 96 -6.25 -5.25 5.96
N LYS A 97 -5.29 -4.65 6.68
CA LYS A 97 -4.97 -5.06 8.06
C LYS A 97 -6.15 -4.86 8.99
N MET A 98 -6.80 -3.70 8.94
CA MET A 98 -7.98 -3.41 9.76
C MET A 98 -9.14 -4.37 9.47
N ARG A 99 -9.40 -4.67 8.20
CA ARG A 99 -10.45 -5.64 7.83
C ARG A 99 -10.14 -7.04 8.37
N ARG A 100 -8.87 -7.49 8.27
CA ARG A 100 -8.46 -8.77 8.83
C ARG A 100 -8.60 -8.79 10.36
N PHE A 101 -8.21 -7.70 11.02
CA PHE A 101 -8.38 -7.53 12.45
C PHE A 101 -9.86 -7.65 12.85
N MET A 102 -10.76 -6.93 12.18
CA MET A 102 -12.20 -6.99 12.46
C MET A 102 -12.77 -8.40 12.31
N VAL A 103 -12.38 -9.14 11.27
CA VAL A 103 -12.83 -10.53 11.08
C VAL A 103 -12.30 -11.45 12.19
N LEU A 104 -11.04 -11.29 12.58
CA LEU A 104 -10.47 -12.09 13.67
C LEU A 104 -11.11 -11.75 15.02
N PHE A 105 -11.40 -10.47 15.25
CA PHE A 105 -12.06 -10.01 16.46
C PHE A 105 -13.48 -10.61 16.58
N ASP A 106 -14.29 -10.52 15.54
CA ASP A 106 -15.64 -11.09 15.50
C ASP A 106 -15.64 -12.61 15.83
N ILE A 107 -14.66 -13.35 15.29
CA ILE A 107 -14.49 -14.78 15.55
C ILE A 107 -14.11 -15.05 17.02
N VAL A 108 -13.16 -14.30 17.56
CA VAL A 108 -12.68 -14.49 18.94
C VAL A 108 -13.74 -14.08 19.93
N ASP A 109 -14.43 -12.97 19.72
CA ASP A 109 -15.53 -12.50 20.55
C ASP A 109 -16.66 -13.56 20.63
N LYS A 110 -17.00 -14.15 19.50
CA LYS A 110 -17.95 -15.25 19.43
C LYS A 110 -17.47 -16.47 20.24
N PHE A 111 -16.20 -16.86 20.14
CA PHE A 111 -15.64 -17.97 20.89
C PHE A 111 -15.61 -17.72 22.40
N ILE A 112 -15.31 -16.49 22.82
CA ILE A 112 -15.39 -16.08 24.23
C ILE A 112 -16.83 -16.16 24.70
N THR A 113 -17.80 -15.70 23.92
CA THR A 113 -19.23 -15.77 24.25
C THR A 113 -19.74 -17.22 24.32
N GLU A 114 -19.20 -18.11 23.47
CA GLU A 114 -19.48 -19.55 23.49
C GLU A 114 -18.79 -20.29 24.68
N GLY A 115 -17.96 -19.58 25.48
CA GLY A 115 -17.27 -20.15 26.66
C GLY A 115 -16.09 -21.05 26.30
N LYS A 116 -15.48 -20.88 25.10
CA LYS A 116 -14.27 -21.62 24.72
C LYS A 116 -13.06 -21.21 25.55
N THR A 117 -12.19 -22.16 25.79
CA THR A 117 -10.94 -21.92 26.54
C THR A 117 -9.94 -21.13 25.71
N GLN A 118 -9.02 -20.43 26.37
CA GLN A 118 -7.94 -19.67 25.68
C GLN A 118 -7.10 -20.58 24.77
N ASP A 119 -6.84 -21.82 25.18
CA ASP A 119 -6.05 -22.78 24.38
C ASP A 119 -6.78 -23.19 23.10
N GLU A 120 -8.10 -23.37 23.15
CA GLU A 120 -8.92 -23.67 21.97
C GLU A 120 -8.92 -22.49 20.99
N ILE A 121 -9.01 -21.26 21.49
CA ILE A 121 -8.96 -20.04 20.67
C ILE A 121 -7.58 -19.89 20.04
N LEU A 122 -6.50 -20.08 20.80
CA LEU A 122 -5.12 -20.04 20.29
C LEU A 122 -4.89 -21.09 19.21
N SER A 123 -5.33 -22.35 19.44
CA SER A 123 -5.21 -23.41 18.44
C SER A 123 -5.93 -23.05 17.15
N TYR A 124 -7.14 -22.51 17.23
CA TYR A 124 -7.88 -22.06 16.07
C TYR A 124 -7.17 -20.94 15.31
N LEU A 125 -6.65 -19.93 16.01
CA LEU A 125 -5.93 -18.80 15.41
C LEU A 125 -4.66 -19.26 14.70
N VAL A 126 -3.93 -20.24 15.26
CA VAL A 126 -2.71 -20.77 14.66
C VAL A 126 -3.02 -21.70 13.49
N GLU A 127 -3.92 -22.69 13.68
CA GLU A 127 -4.13 -23.75 12.70
C GLU A 127 -5.01 -23.30 11.52
N ILE A 128 -6.09 -22.58 11.79
CA ILE A 128 -7.08 -22.18 10.79
C ILE A 128 -6.73 -20.82 10.21
N GLN A 129 -6.43 -19.83 11.06
CA GLN A 129 -6.15 -18.46 10.62
C GLN A 129 -4.69 -18.24 10.20
N LYS A 130 -3.83 -19.27 10.38
CA LYS A 130 -2.41 -19.26 10.00
C LYS A 130 -1.61 -18.10 10.62
N LEU A 131 -1.95 -17.73 11.85
CA LEU A 131 -1.14 -16.82 12.65
C LEU A 131 0.03 -17.58 13.28
N THR A 132 1.14 -16.89 13.52
CA THR A 132 2.19 -17.45 14.37
C THR A 132 1.69 -17.50 15.82
N LEU A 133 2.23 -18.40 16.62
CA LEU A 133 1.84 -18.53 18.04
C LEU A 133 2.01 -17.20 18.80
N LYS A 134 3.04 -16.43 18.46
CA LYS A 134 3.27 -15.11 19.04
C LYS A 134 2.18 -14.13 18.64
N GLU A 135 1.86 -14.03 17.35
CA GLU A 135 0.80 -13.14 16.87
C GLU A 135 -0.57 -13.50 17.45
N ALA A 136 -0.86 -14.79 17.62
CA ALA A 136 -2.10 -15.26 18.20
C ALA A 136 -2.22 -14.88 19.69
N ARG A 137 -1.13 -15.00 20.46
CA ARG A 137 -1.07 -14.56 21.86
C ARG A 137 -1.20 -13.05 21.98
N ASP A 138 -0.37 -12.30 21.26
CA ASP A 138 -0.40 -10.83 21.28
C ASP A 138 -1.80 -10.30 20.91
N PHE A 139 -2.50 -10.99 19.99
CA PHE A 139 -3.86 -10.64 19.59
C PHE A 139 -4.89 -10.96 20.68
N LEU A 140 -4.79 -12.13 21.32
CA LEU A 140 -5.69 -12.53 22.40
C LEU A 140 -5.50 -11.64 23.62
N ASP A 141 -4.25 -11.37 24.01
CA ASP A 141 -3.90 -10.48 25.11
C ASP A 141 -4.46 -9.07 24.85
N PHE A 142 -4.36 -8.57 23.60
CA PHE A 142 -4.92 -7.28 23.22
C PHE A 142 -6.44 -7.22 23.39
N ILE A 143 -7.16 -8.29 23.01
CA ILE A 143 -8.63 -8.34 23.10
C ILE A 143 -9.09 -8.47 24.57
N THR A 144 -8.35 -9.21 25.37
CA THR A 144 -8.72 -9.46 26.79
C THR A 144 -8.27 -8.35 27.73
N ASP A 145 -7.41 -7.43 27.27
CA ASP A 145 -6.94 -6.30 28.08
C ASP A 145 -8.06 -5.28 28.33
N PRO A 146 -8.42 -5.01 29.60
CA PRO A 146 -9.44 -4.04 29.96
C PRO A 146 -9.18 -2.62 29.42
N GLN A 147 -7.91 -2.25 29.21
CA GLN A 147 -7.54 -0.94 28.67
C GLN A 147 -8.00 -0.73 27.22
N ASN A 148 -8.20 -1.81 26.49
CA ASN A 148 -8.61 -1.78 25.08
C ASN A 148 -10.14 -1.87 24.89
N HIS A 149 -10.93 -2.00 25.95
CA HIS A 149 -12.37 -2.21 25.86
C HIS A 149 -13.10 -1.11 25.09
N GLN A 150 -12.70 0.16 25.26
CA GLN A 150 -13.33 1.26 24.56
C GLN A 150 -13.06 1.19 23.05
N PHE A 151 -11.80 0.90 22.67
CA PHE A 151 -11.44 0.71 21.26
C PHE A 151 -12.16 -0.51 20.65
N LEU A 152 -12.29 -1.59 21.40
CA LEU A 152 -12.98 -2.80 20.96
C LEU A 152 -14.49 -2.58 20.79
N ALA A 153 -15.11 -1.77 21.67
CA ALA A 153 -16.51 -1.36 21.53
C ALA A 153 -16.74 -0.55 20.23
N ASP A 154 -15.87 0.42 19.94
CA ASP A 154 -15.92 1.19 18.69
C ASP A 154 -15.73 0.32 17.43
N VAL A 155 -14.88 -0.70 17.54
CA VAL A 155 -14.67 -1.69 16.45
C VAL A 155 -15.91 -2.53 16.23
N ASN A 156 -16.54 -2.99 17.32
CA ASN A 156 -17.75 -3.81 17.27
C ASN A 156 -18.92 -3.02 16.65
N GLU A 157 -19.12 -1.77 17.05
CA GLU A 157 -20.11 -0.88 16.45
C GLU A 157 -19.94 -0.74 14.94
N LYS A 158 -18.71 -0.51 14.47
CA LYS A 158 -18.39 -0.44 13.03
C LYS A 158 -18.63 -1.75 12.29
N ILE A 159 -18.42 -2.89 12.94
CA ILE A 159 -18.74 -4.20 12.35
C ILE A 159 -20.25 -4.34 12.15
N HIS A 160 -21.04 -3.99 13.16
CA HIS A 160 -22.49 -4.04 13.09
C HIS A 160 -23.06 -3.09 12.03
N GLU A 161 -22.57 -1.86 11.96
CA GLU A 161 -22.94 -0.91 10.91
C GLU A 161 -22.66 -1.45 9.50
N ALA A 162 -21.46 -2.02 9.31
CA ALA A 162 -21.07 -2.60 8.01
C ALA A 162 -21.92 -3.82 7.63
N GLN A 163 -22.34 -4.64 8.62
CA GLN A 163 -23.24 -5.77 8.40
C GLN A 163 -24.66 -5.30 8.06
N PHE A 164 -25.14 -4.29 8.76
CA PHE A 164 -26.45 -3.68 8.52
C PHE A 164 -26.57 -3.07 7.11
N LEU A 165 -25.58 -2.27 6.69
CA LEU A 165 -25.52 -1.69 5.34
C LEU A 165 -25.50 -2.79 4.26
N LYS A 166 -24.82 -3.91 4.52
CA LYS A 166 -24.74 -5.03 3.59
C LYS A 166 -26.05 -5.82 3.47
N SER A 167 -26.86 -5.81 4.53
CA SER A 167 -28.21 -6.43 4.51
C SER A 167 -29.23 -5.61 3.75
N MET A 168 -29.06 -4.26 3.72
CA MET A 168 -29.94 -3.34 2.99
C MET A 168 -29.66 -3.28 1.46
N THR A 169 -28.49 -3.75 1.01
CA THR A 169 -28.09 -3.73 -0.41
C THR A 169 -28.34 -5.07 -1.13
N LYS A 170 -28.97 -6.03 -0.48
CA LYS A 170 -29.48 -7.27 -1.07
C LYS A 170 -30.97 -7.23 -1.29
#